data_a6c9fd4ba6b0e7a2fef3530495083b89
#
_entry.id   a6c9fd4ba6b0e7a2fef3530495083b89
#
_cell.length_a   1.000
_cell.length_b   1.000
_cell.length_c   1.000
_cell.angle_alpha   90.00
_cell.angle_beta   90.00
_cell.angle_gamma   90.00
#
_symmetry.space_group_name_H-M   'P 1'
#
loop_
_entity.id
_entity.type
_entity.pdbx_description
1 polymer ?
#
loop_
_entity_poly.entity_id
_entity_poly.type
_entity_poly.pdbx_seq_one_letter_code
_entity_poly.pdbx_strand_id
1 'polypeptide(L)'
;MLVRLVVRITNSLTRTDWRRIDRLETATAEGSRGAVLVVNHISNVDPVLVGAFLAENGIWPRFLAKDSLFGVPVLGRLLRGIGQIPVLRQTAEARDALDHAMATLERGDSVVIYPEGTITKDPEGWPMRGKTGAARLALRTGAVVIPIGQWGAQQILYGKRRGCPRILPPKRISILVGDPVDLDDLRSSPTAQNAHVGTERIMAAITGLVEELRQEQP
;
A
#
# COMPACT_ATOMS: atom_id res chain seq x y z
N MET A 1 -20.04 7.09 -6.33
CA MET A 1 -20.23 8.48 -5.85
C MET A 1 -19.26 8.86 -4.74
N LEU A 2 -19.17 8.10 -3.64
CA LEU A 2 -18.31 8.41 -2.48
C LEU A 2 -16.81 8.51 -2.83
N VAL A 3 -16.27 7.56 -3.60
CA VAL A 3 -14.82 7.55 -3.97
C VAL A 3 -14.46 8.79 -4.79
N ARG A 4 -15.27 9.16 -5.79
CA ARG A 4 -15.05 10.39 -6.56
C ARG A 4 -15.06 11.64 -5.68
N LEU A 5 -15.87 11.64 -4.61
CA LEU A 5 -15.88 12.74 -3.63
C LEU A 5 -14.57 12.76 -2.83
N VAL A 6 -14.11 11.60 -2.33
CA VAL A 6 -12.84 11.47 -1.59
C VAL A 6 -11.67 11.94 -2.46
N VAL A 7 -11.59 11.48 -3.71
CA VAL A 7 -10.57 11.92 -4.67
C VAL A 7 -10.60 13.44 -4.86
N ARG A 8 -11.78 14.02 -5.10
CA ARG A 8 -11.92 15.49 -5.26
C ARG A 8 -11.46 16.25 -4.02
N ILE A 9 -11.85 15.79 -2.82
CA ILE A 9 -11.43 16.41 -1.56
C ILE A 9 -9.92 16.31 -1.41
N THR A 10 -9.33 15.13 -1.64
CA THR A 10 -7.88 14.92 -1.55
C THR A 10 -7.15 15.89 -2.46
N ASN A 11 -7.53 15.98 -3.73
CA ASN A 11 -6.90 16.87 -4.71
C ASN A 11 -7.09 18.37 -4.40
N SER A 12 -8.20 18.74 -3.75
CA SER A 12 -8.40 20.12 -3.32
C SER A 12 -7.54 20.51 -2.12
N LEU A 13 -7.18 19.54 -1.28
CA LEU A 13 -6.43 19.74 -0.04
C LEU A 13 -4.93 19.43 -0.17
N THR A 14 -4.50 18.88 -1.31
CA THR A 14 -3.11 18.51 -1.57
C THR A 14 -2.66 18.99 -2.95
N ARG A 15 -1.34 19.13 -3.11
CA ARG A 15 -0.69 19.28 -4.41
C ARG A 15 -0.13 17.93 -4.79
N THR A 16 -0.85 17.20 -5.64
CA THR A 16 -0.51 15.84 -6.03
C THR A 16 0.58 15.81 -7.10
N ASP A 17 1.52 14.91 -6.96
CA ASP A 17 2.62 14.64 -7.88
C ASP A 17 2.72 13.12 -8.09
N TRP A 18 2.01 12.63 -9.12
CA TRP A 18 1.90 11.22 -9.46
C TRP A 18 2.86 10.87 -10.60
N ARG A 19 3.74 9.88 -10.39
CA ARG A 19 4.80 9.56 -11.36
C ARG A 19 4.85 8.09 -11.72
N ARG A 20 5.24 7.79 -12.97
CA ARG A 20 5.43 6.45 -13.53
C ARG A 20 4.16 5.59 -13.42
N ILE A 21 3.00 6.19 -13.71
CA ILE A 21 1.69 5.55 -13.63
C ILE A 21 1.57 4.41 -14.65
N ASP A 22 2.22 4.53 -15.81
CA ASP A 22 2.32 3.54 -16.86
C ASP A 22 2.72 2.14 -16.36
N ARG A 23 3.50 2.09 -15.28
CA ARG A 23 3.92 0.82 -14.66
C ARG A 23 2.76 0.11 -13.94
N LEU A 24 1.75 0.83 -13.47
CA LEU A 24 0.53 0.25 -12.92
C LEU A 24 -0.32 -0.38 -14.03
N GLU A 25 -0.43 0.27 -15.18
CA GLU A 25 -1.22 -0.23 -16.31
C GLU A 25 -0.69 -1.57 -16.80
N THR A 26 0.63 -1.72 -16.91
CA THR A 26 1.28 -2.96 -17.32
C THR A 26 0.95 -4.13 -16.37
N ALA A 27 0.85 -3.86 -15.08
CA ALA A 27 0.65 -4.88 -14.07
C ALA A 27 -0.83 -5.21 -13.78
N THR A 28 -1.73 -4.33 -14.21
CA THR A 28 -3.18 -4.48 -14.03
C THR A 28 -3.92 -4.67 -15.36
N ALA A 29 -3.18 -4.98 -16.44
CA ALA A 29 -3.75 -5.20 -17.76
C ALA A 29 -4.88 -6.24 -17.76
N GLU A 30 -5.84 -6.07 -18.64
CA GLU A 30 -7.02 -6.92 -18.75
C GLU A 30 -6.62 -8.38 -18.96
N GLY A 31 -7.18 -9.29 -18.14
CA GLY A 31 -6.82 -10.72 -18.14
C GLY A 31 -5.62 -11.09 -17.27
N SER A 32 -4.93 -10.11 -16.64
CA SER A 32 -3.90 -10.40 -15.62
C SER A 32 -4.55 -10.82 -14.30
N ARG A 33 -3.82 -11.65 -13.54
CA ARG A 33 -4.10 -11.77 -12.11
C ARG A 33 -3.85 -10.40 -11.47
N GLY A 34 -4.61 -10.03 -10.44
CA GLY A 34 -4.40 -8.77 -9.74
C GLY A 34 -2.96 -8.61 -9.23
N ALA A 35 -2.55 -7.39 -8.95
CA ALA A 35 -1.21 -7.07 -8.48
C ALA A 35 -1.13 -6.88 -6.95
N VAL A 36 0.02 -7.20 -6.35
CA VAL A 36 0.36 -6.86 -4.97
C VAL A 36 1.09 -5.51 -4.99
N LEU A 37 0.39 -4.46 -4.58
CA LEU A 37 0.94 -3.11 -4.48
C LEU A 37 1.53 -2.90 -3.09
N VAL A 38 2.83 -2.67 -2.99
CA VAL A 38 3.54 -2.53 -1.72
C VAL A 38 4.00 -1.09 -1.52
N VAL A 39 3.64 -0.49 -0.37
CA VAL A 39 3.80 0.95 -0.13
C VAL A 39 4.48 1.18 1.22
N ASN A 40 5.35 2.20 1.36
CA ASN A 40 5.84 2.64 2.67
C ASN A 40 4.73 3.30 3.50
N HIS A 41 4.85 3.29 4.83
CA HIS A 41 3.80 3.77 5.73
C HIS A 41 4.33 4.84 6.69
N ILE A 42 4.03 6.11 6.43
CA ILE A 42 4.54 7.28 7.17
C ILE A 42 3.46 8.06 7.94
N SER A 43 2.17 7.85 7.58
CA SER A 43 1.07 8.62 8.17
C SER A 43 -0.23 7.81 8.24
N ASN A 44 -1.12 8.16 9.16
CA ASN A 44 -2.47 7.60 9.22
C ASN A 44 -3.35 8.00 8.01
N VAL A 45 -2.96 9.03 7.26
CA VAL A 45 -3.69 9.47 6.06
C VAL A 45 -3.24 8.75 4.78
N ASP A 46 -2.15 7.96 4.84
CA ASP A 46 -1.62 7.24 3.67
C ASP A 46 -2.68 6.43 2.93
N PRO A 47 -3.55 5.63 3.60
CA PRO A 47 -4.53 4.84 2.87
C PRO A 47 -5.53 5.67 2.08
N VAL A 48 -5.82 6.90 2.52
CA VAL A 48 -6.69 7.83 1.81
C VAL A 48 -5.98 8.40 0.59
N LEU A 49 -4.72 8.82 0.74
CA LEU A 49 -3.92 9.40 -0.34
C LEU A 49 -3.59 8.37 -1.42
N VAL A 50 -3.09 7.20 -1.02
CA VAL A 50 -2.78 6.09 -1.94
C VAL A 50 -4.07 5.56 -2.58
N GLY A 51 -5.16 5.48 -1.81
CA GLY A 51 -6.46 5.07 -2.34
C GLY A 51 -7.01 6.04 -3.37
N ALA A 52 -6.86 7.36 -3.16
CA ALA A 52 -7.23 8.38 -4.14
C ALA A 52 -6.39 8.26 -5.41
N PHE A 53 -5.06 8.13 -5.27
CA PHE A 53 -4.14 7.92 -6.38
C PHE A 53 -4.54 6.72 -7.24
N LEU A 54 -4.73 5.55 -6.63
CA LEU A 54 -5.09 4.32 -7.35
C LEU A 54 -6.47 4.43 -8.02
N ALA A 55 -7.46 5.01 -7.32
CA ALA A 55 -8.79 5.18 -7.86
C ALA A 55 -8.85 6.16 -9.05
N GLU A 56 -8.02 7.21 -9.07
CA GLU A 56 -7.86 8.10 -10.23
C GLU A 56 -7.31 7.38 -11.44
N ASN A 57 -6.47 6.37 -11.22
CA ASN A 57 -5.85 5.57 -12.26
C ASN A 57 -6.63 4.27 -12.56
N GLY A 58 -7.92 4.23 -12.21
CA GLY A 58 -8.80 3.11 -12.56
C GLY A 58 -8.61 1.84 -11.72
N ILE A 59 -7.74 1.86 -10.71
CA ILE A 59 -7.45 0.71 -9.86
C ILE A 59 -8.28 0.82 -8.58
N TRP A 60 -9.08 -0.21 -8.29
CA TRP A 60 -9.83 -0.30 -7.05
C TRP A 60 -9.01 -0.98 -5.95
N PRO A 61 -8.42 -0.24 -4.99
CA PRO A 61 -7.50 -0.83 -4.04
C PRO A 61 -8.20 -1.63 -2.94
N ARG A 62 -7.71 -2.83 -2.65
CA ARG A 62 -8.08 -3.63 -1.49
C ARG A 62 -6.96 -3.57 -0.47
N PHE A 63 -7.10 -2.74 0.56
CA PHE A 63 -6.10 -2.63 1.62
C PHE A 63 -6.25 -3.75 2.65
N LEU A 64 -5.11 -4.27 3.11
CA LEU A 64 -5.06 -5.05 4.33
C LEU A 64 -5.13 -4.11 5.53
N ALA A 65 -6.29 -3.98 6.15
CA ALA A 65 -6.55 -3.06 7.23
C ALA A 65 -6.67 -3.78 8.59
N LYS A 66 -6.25 -3.11 9.67
CA LYS A 66 -6.33 -3.67 11.03
C LYS A 66 -7.80 -4.00 11.37
N ASP A 67 -8.07 -5.22 11.82
CA ASP A 67 -9.41 -5.72 12.16
C ASP A 67 -10.20 -4.78 13.10
N SER A 68 -9.53 -4.24 14.12
CA SER A 68 -10.19 -3.31 15.05
C SER A 68 -10.82 -2.07 14.41
N LEU A 69 -10.46 -1.71 13.17
CA LEU A 69 -11.10 -0.62 12.42
C LEU A 69 -12.48 -1.02 11.92
N PHE A 70 -12.70 -2.30 11.70
CA PHE A 70 -13.99 -2.83 11.25
C PHE A 70 -15.02 -2.88 12.39
N GLY A 71 -14.58 -2.83 13.65
CA GLY A 71 -15.44 -2.70 14.83
C GLY A 71 -15.92 -1.28 15.09
N VAL A 72 -15.31 -0.25 14.45
CA VAL A 72 -15.74 1.14 14.64
C VAL A 72 -17.04 1.39 13.87
N PRO A 73 -18.12 1.87 14.54
CA PRO A 73 -19.36 2.21 13.86
C PRO A 73 -19.13 3.17 12.68
N VAL A 74 -19.91 3.08 11.62
CA VAL A 74 -19.76 3.85 10.37
C VAL A 74 -18.48 3.48 9.60
N LEU A 75 -17.29 3.65 10.16
CA LEU A 75 -16.02 3.30 9.50
C LEU A 75 -15.96 1.82 9.11
N GLY A 76 -16.28 0.92 10.03
CA GLY A 76 -16.28 -0.53 9.75
C GLY A 76 -17.31 -0.91 8.68
N ARG A 77 -18.48 -0.25 8.68
CA ARG A 77 -19.49 -0.45 7.64
C ARG A 77 -18.99 0.04 6.28
N LEU A 78 -18.30 1.18 6.25
CA LEU A 78 -17.68 1.74 5.06
C LEU A 78 -16.58 0.80 4.53
N LEU A 79 -15.63 0.39 5.39
CA LEU A 79 -14.52 -0.49 5.00
C LEU A 79 -15.02 -1.81 4.41
N ARG A 80 -16.03 -2.43 5.01
CA ARG A 80 -16.68 -3.62 4.45
C ARG A 80 -17.35 -3.33 3.11
N GLY A 81 -18.06 -2.22 3.01
CA GLY A 81 -18.79 -1.82 1.80
C GLY A 81 -17.87 -1.56 0.61
N ILE A 82 -16.65 -1.09 0.84
CA ILE A 82 -15.63 -0.90 -0.20
C ILE A 82 -14.68 -2.09 -0.33
N GLY A 83 -14.96 -3.21 0.35
CA GLY A 83 -14.24 -4.48 0.19
C GLY A 83 -12.83 -4.50 0.76
N GLN A 84 -12.55 -3.75 1.84
CA GLN A 84 -11.26 -3.81 2.50
C GLN A 84 -11.09 -5.13 3.27
N ILE A 85 -9.86 -5.63 3.36
CA ILE A 85 -9.54 -6.95 3.93
C ILE A 85 -9.12 -6.77 5.40
N PRO A 86 -9.88 -7.32 6.38
CA PRO A 86 -9.49 -7.25 7.79
C PRO A 86 -8.28 -8.14 8.06
N VAL A 87 -7.34 -7.66 8.87
CA VAL A 87 -6.17 -8.42 9.33
C VAL A 87 -6.11 -8.42 10.84
N LEU A 88 -6.26 -9.60 11.43
CA LEU A 88 -5.93 -9.88 12.82
C LEU A 88 -4.42 -10.13 12.92
N ARG A 89 -3.70 -9.14 13.43
CA ARG A 89 -2.23 -9.18 13.51
C ARG A 89 -1.80 -10.10 14.65
N GLN A 90 -0.81 -10.97 14.39
CA GLN A 90 -0.17 -11.86 15.38
C GLN A 90 -1.00 -13.08 15.85
N THR A 91 -1.99 -13.51 15.09
CA THR A 91 -2.82 -14.68 15.40
C THR A 91 -2.79 -15.69 14.25
N ALA A 92 -3.34 -16.89 14.49
CA ALA A 92 -3.54 -17.88 13.43
C ALA A 92 -4.41 -17.34 12.28
N GLU A 93 -5.31 -16.41 12.61
CA GLU A 93 -6.22 -15.73 11.67
C GLU A 93 -5.50 -14.73 10.72
N ALA A 94 -4.21 -14.47 10.91
CA ALA A 94 -3.40 -13.81 9.88
C ALA A 94 -3.31 -14.64 8.58
N ARG A 95 -3.59 -15.96 8.66
CA ARG A 95 -3.74 -16.85 7.50
C ARG A 95 -5.00 -16.54 6.72
N ASP A 96 -6.12 -16.31 7.41
CA ASP A 96 -7.42 -16.00 6.79
C ASP A 96 -7.34 -14.70 5.97
N ALA A 97 -6.60 -13.70 6.47
CA ALA A 97 -6.34 -12.48 5.72
C ALA A 97 -5.51 -12.73 4.45
N LEU A 98 -4.57 -13.69 4.50
CA LEU A 98 -3.80 -14.08 3.34
C LEU A 98 -4.68 -14.82 2.32
N ASP A 99 -5.55 -15.70 2.76
CA ASP A 99 -6.48 -16.44 1.89
C ASP A 99 -7.50 -15.49 1.23
N HIS A 100 -8.02 -14.50 1.97
CA HIS A 100 -8.85 -13.45 1.39
C HIS A 100 -8.10 -12.60 0.37
N ALA A 101 -6.81 -12.28 0.62
CA ALA A 101 -5.98 -11.56 -0.32
C ALA A 101 -5.70 -12.39 -1.59
N MET A 102 -5.45 -13.70 -1.44
CA MET A 102 -5.29 -14.62 -2.57
C MET A 102 -6.55 -14.66 -3.44
N ALA A 103 -7.72 -14.87 -2.83
CA ALA A 103 -9.00 -14.86 -3.55
C ALA A 103 -9.29 -13.50 -4.23
N THR A 104 -8.78 -12.41 -3.68
CA THR A 104 -8.88 -11.07 -4.26
C THR A 104 -8.03 -10.96 -5.53
N LEU A 105 -6.78 -11.40 -5.48
CA LEU A 105 -5.88 -11.42 -6.64
C LEU A 105 -6.39 -12.35 -7.76
N GLU A 106 -6.96 -13.50 -7.41
CA GLU A 106 -7.56 -14.45 -8.37
C GLU A 106 -8.73 -13.85 -9.16
N ARG A 107 -9.44 -12.87 -8.58
CA ARG A 107 -10.50 -12.12 -9.26
C ARG A 107 -9.99 -10.98 -10.15
N GLY A 108 -8.67 -10.75 -10.19
CA GLY A 108 -8.06 -9.65 -10.92
C GLY A 108 -8.01 -8.32 -10.13
N ASP A 109 -8.47 -8.29 -8.88
CA ASP A 109 -8.38 -7.11 -8.02
C ASP A 109 -6.96 -6.94 -7.47
N SER A 110 -6.51 -5.70 -7.28
CA SER A 110 -5.20 -5.41 -6.69
C SER A 110 -5.28 -5.30 -5.16
N VAL A 111 -4.28 -5.86 -4.47
CA VAL A 111 -4.15 -5.84 -3.02
C VAL A 111 -3.05 -4.88 -2.60
N VAL A 112 -3.37 -3.91 -1.75
CA VAL A 112 -2.41 -2.93 -1.23
C VAL A 112 -1.95 -3.35 0.15
N ILE A 113 -0.64 -3.44 0.32
CA ILE A 113 0.01 -3.86 1.55
C ILE A 113 1.04 -2.82 1.97
N TYR A 114 1.02 -2.43 3.25
CA TYR A 114 2.11 -1.74 3.91
C TYR A 114 3.00 -2.80 4.58
N PRO A 115 4.16 -3.19 3.98
CA PRO A 115 4.92 -4.34 4.48
C PRO A 115 5.44 -4.14 5.90
N GLU A 116 5.69 -2.91 6.31
CA GLU A 116 6.10 -2.54 7.66
C GLU A 116 5.05 -2.97 8.72
N GLY A 117 3.80 -3.08 8.32
CA GLY A 117 2.67 -3.47 9.18
C GLY A 117 2.31 -2.43 10.24
N THR A 118 2.93 -1.28 10.25
CA THR A 118 2.64 -0.11 11.10
C THR A 118 3.28 1.12 10.47
N ILE A 119 2.81 2.30 10.86
CA ILE A 119 3.49 3.55 10.49
C ILE A 119 4.92 3.49 11.00
N THR A 120 5.86 3.94 10.16
CA THR A 120 7.28 3.95 10.51
C THR A 120 7.54 4.63 11.85
N LYS A 121 8.50 4.08 12.59
CA LYS A 121 8.99 4.65 13.85
C LYS A 121 10.31 5.39 13.65
N ASP A 122 10.84 5.33 12.43
CA ASP A 122 12.04 6.04 12.08
C ASP A 122 11.79 7.56 12.20
N PRO A 123 12.63 8.31 12.91
CA PRO A 123 12.42 9.73 13.16
C PRO A 123 12.47 10.57 11.89
N GLU A 124 13.17 10.10 10.87
CA GLU A 124 13.28 10.76 9.57
C GLU A 124 12.25 10.26 8.54
N GLY A 125 11.42 9.27 8.92
CA GLY A 125 10.39 8.70 8.08
C GLY A 125 10.87 7.65 7.09
N TRP A 126 12.08 7.09 7.26
CA TRP A 126 12.56 5.99 6.41
C TRP A 126 11.72 4.72 6.58
N PRO A 127 11.58 3.91 5.51
CA PRO A 127 10.96 2.61 5.59
C PRO A 127 11.70 1.70 6.58
N MET A 128 10.94 1.00 7.43
CA MET A 128 11.48 0.02 8.38
C MET A 128 11.54 -1.37 7.73
N ARG A 129 12.08 -2.32 8.52
CA ARG A 129 12.06 -3.74 8.14
C ARG A 129 10.62 -4.22 7.86
N GLY A 130 10.44 -4.87 6.70
CA GLY A 130 9.17 -5.43 6.26
C GLY A 130 8.84 -6.77 6.94
N LYS A 131 7.54 -7.08 7.00
CA LYS A 131 6.99 -8.40 7.34
C LYS A 131 6.81 -9.22 6.07
N THR A 132 6.94 -10.53 6.19
CA THR A 132 6.93 -11.46 5.05
C THR A 132 5.57 -11.66 4.36
N GLY A 133 4.50 -11.00 4.82
CA GLY A 133 3.16 -11.22 4.29
C GLY A 133 3.01 -10.93 2.80
N ALA A 134 3.55 -9.81 2.31
CA ALA A 134 3.50 -9.44 0.90
C ALA A 134 4.28 -10.42 0.02
N ALA A 135 5.51 -10.78 0.43
CA ALA A 135 6.32 -11.76 -0.29
C ALA A 135 5.64 -13.15 -0.32
N ARG A 136 5.10 -13.61 0.83
CA ARG A 136 4.35 -14.88 0.88
C ARG A 136 3.14 -14.89 -0.05
N LEU A 137 2.40 -13.79 -0.12
CA LEU A 137 1.26 -13.66 -1.01
C LEU A 137 1.71 -13.77 -2.46
N ALA A 138 2.72 -13.01 -2.86
CA ALA A 138 3.26 -13.02 -4.22
C ALA A 138 3.83 -14.38 -4.63
N LEU A 139 4.59 -15.04 -3.75
CA LEU A 139 5.18 -16.36 -4.03
C LEU A 139 4.13 -17.46 -4.19
N ARG A 140 3.00 -17.38 -3.45
CA ARG A 140 1.93 -18.37 -3.52
C ARG A 140 1.02 -18.18 -4.73
N THR A 141 0.76 -16.93 -5.10
CA THR A 141 -0.20 -16.60 -6.18
C THR A 141 0.44 -16.42 -7.53
N GLY A 142 1.75 -16.18 -7.58
CA GLY A 142 2.43 -15.75 -8.80
C GLY A 142 2.12 -14.30 -9.21
N ALA A 143 1.40 -13.55 -8.36
CA ALA A 143 1.07 -12.16 -8.64
C ALA A 143 2.31 -11.27 -8.74
N VAL A 144 2.24 -10.27 -9.62
CA VAL A 144 3.28 -9.26 -9.77
C VAL A 144 3.30 -8.37 -8.53
N VAL A 145 4.49 -8.01 -8.06
CA VAL A 145 4.67 -7.08 -6.93
C VAL A 145 5.16 -5.75 -7.46
N ILE A 146 4.38 -4.68 -7.22
CA ILE A 146 4.73 -3.32 -7.64
C ILE A 146 5.02 -2.49 -6.42
N PRO A 147 6.26 -1.98 -6.26
CA PRO A 147 6.60 -1.07 -5.19
C PRO A 147 6.12 0.34 -5.51
N ILE A 148 5.63 1.02 -4.49
CA ILE A 148 5.16 2.40 -4.55
C ILE A 148 5.82 3.17 -3.41
N GLY A 149 6.59 4.19 -3.75
CA GLY A 149 7.11 5.17 -2.81
C GLY A 149 6.11 6.32 -2.64
N GLN A 150 5.91 6.76 -1.39
CA GLN A 150 5.15 7.98 -1.11
C GLN A 150 5.91 8.90 -0.16
N TRP A 151 5.74 10.22 -0.36
CA TRP A 151 6.32 11.25 0.49
C TRP A 151 5.41 12.47 0.61
N GLY A 152 5.47 13.18 1.73
CA GLY A 152 4.68 14.38 1.99
C GLY A 152 3.49 14.18 2.94
N ALA A 153 2.95 12.97 3.07
CA ALA A 153 1.81 12.66 3.95
C ALA A 153 2.09 12.98 5.44
N GLN A 154 3.33 12.86 5.88
CA GLN A 154 3.78 13.24 7.22
C GLN A 154 3.61 14.73 7.53
N GLN A 155 3.55 15.58 6.51
CA GLN A 155 3.29 17.02 6.67
C GLN A 155 1.83 17.30 7.03
N ILE A 156 0.91 16.39 6.65
CA ILE A 156 -0.50 16.47 7.02
C ILE A 156 -0.69 15.94 8.44
N LEU A 157 -0.19 14.72 8.71
CA LEU A 157 -0.31 14.07 10.00
C LEU A 157 0.89 13.15 10.24
N TYR A 158 1.84 13.61 11.08
CA TYR A 158 3.07 12.86 11.31
C TYR A 158 2.84 11.66 12.25
N GLY A 159 3.23 10.50 11.79
CA GLY A 159 3.28 9.28 12.58
C GLY A 159 1.92 8.88 13.17
N LYS A 160 1.96 8.39 14.42
CA LYS A 160 0.78 7.99 15.20
C LYS A 160 0.18 9.14 16.03
N ARG A 161 0.63 10.37 15.84
CA ARG A 161 0.12 11.50 16.62
C ARG A 161 -1.40 11.62 16.47
N ARG A 162 -2.08 11.69 17.59
CA ARG A 162 -3.46 12.14 17.69
C ARG A 162 -3.44 13.66 17.67
N GLY A 163 -3.71 14.24 16.51
CA GLY A 163 -3.74 15.69 16.33
C GLY A 163 -4.68 16.07 15.21
N CYS A 164 -4.97 17.36 15.10
CA CYS A 164 -5.72 17.86 13.96
C CYS A 164 -4.83 17.79 12.70
N PRO A 165 -5.27 17.19 11.60
CA PRO A 165 -4.51 17.17 10.35
C PRO A 165 -4.19 18.60 9.87
N ARG A 166 -2.94 18.85 9.50
CA ARG A 166 -2.48 20.13 8.96
C ARG A 166 -2.72 20.18 7.44
N ILE A 167 -3.96 20.39 7.05
CA ILE A 167 -4.37 20.39 5.64
C ILE A 167 -4.07 21.72 4.92
N LEU A 168 -3.91 22.82 5.66
CA LEU A 168 -3.62 24.13 5.10
C LEU A 168 -2.24 24.65 5.56
N PRO A 169 -1.46 25.31 4.66
CA PRO A 169 -1.66 25.35 3.21
C PRO A 169 -1.58 23.94 2.59
N PRO A 170 -2.13 23.71 1.36
CA PRO A 170 -2.09 22.41 0.70
C PRO A 170 -0.67 21.85 0.62
N LYS A 171 -0.50 20.59 1.08
CA LYS A 171 0.81 19.91 1.11
C LYS A 171 1.10 19.23 -0.22
N ARG A 172 2.37 19.22 -0.63
CA ARG A 172 2.79 18.42 -1.77
C ARG A 172 2.84 16.94 -1.34
N ILE A 173 2.12 16.11 -2.08
CA ILE A 173 2.09 14.67 -1.90
C ILE A 173 2.63 14.04 -3.17
N SER A 174 3.77 13.40 -3.06
CA SER A 174 4.41 12.72 -4.18
C SER A 174 4.25 11.21 -4.05
N ILE A 175 3.84 10.56 -5.14
CA ILE A 175 3.76 9.11 -5.27
C ILE A 175 4.53 8.70 -6.52
N LEU A 176 5.43 7.75 -6.34
CA LEU A 176 6.30 7.21 -7.38
C LEU A 176 6.11 5.71 -7.49
N VAL A 177 5.72 5.24 -8.67
CA VAL A 177 5.58 3.81 -8.95
C VAL A 177 6.91 3.24 -9.45
N GLY A 178 7.35 2.14 -8.85
CA GLY A 178 8.57 1.44 -9.24
C GLY A 178 8.33 0.35 -10.28
N ASP A 179 9.42 -0.23 -10.76
CA ASP A 179 9.39 -1.42 -11.59
C ASP A 179 8.94 -2.63 -10.77
N PRO A 180 8.30 -3.63 -11.39
CA PRO A 180 7.96 -4.87 -10.72
C PRO A 180 9.17 -5.50 -10.03
N VAL A 181 8.99 -5.92 -8.78
CA VAL A 181 10.04 -6.61 -8.03
C VAL A 181 10.19 -8.03 -8.56
N ASP A 182 11.38 -8.37 -9.04
CA ASP A 182 11.67 -9.73 -9.50
C ASP A 182 11.73 -10.70 -8.31
N LEU A 183 10.85 -11.69 -8.34
CA LEU A 183 10.75 -12.78 -7.38
C LEU A 183 10.72 -14.16 -8.05
N ASP A 184 11.00 -14.25 -9.35
CA ASP A 184 10.78 -15.46 -10.13
C ASP A 184 11.67 -16.62 -9.68
N ASP A 185 12.93 -16.35 -9.30
CA ASP A 185 13.85 -17.33 -8.73
C ASP A 185 13.40 -17.92 -7.38
N LEU A 186 12.51 -17.23 -6.67
CA LEU A 186 11.99 -17.64 -5.37
C LEU A 186 10.68 -18.44 -5.45
N ARG A 187 9.98 -18.39 -6.60
CA ARG A 187 8.64 -18.98 -6.78
C ARG A 187 8.65 -20.50 -6.77
N SER A 188 9.74 -21.13 -7.24
CA SER A 188 9.87 -22.59 -7.29
C SER A 188 9.80 -23.27 -5.93
N SER A 189 10.10 -22.53 -4.85
CA SER A 189 10.11 -23.04 -3.48
C SER A 189 9.65 -21.94 -2.50
N PRO A 190 8.34 -21.79 -2.22
CA PRO A 190 7.82 -20.73 -1.36
C PRO A 190 8.07 -21.00 0.14
N THR A 191 9.34 -21.14 0.51
CA THR A 191 9.80 -21.36 1.88
C THR A 191 9.76 -20.08 2.72
N ALA A 192 9.90 -20.22 4.03
CA ALA A 192 10.04 -19.07 4.93
C ALA A 192 11.29 -18.24 4.58
N GLN A 193 12.39 -18.91 4.19
CA GLN A 193 13.63 -18.26 3.78
C GLN A 193 13.43 -17.43 2.50
N ASN A 194 12.77 -17.98 1.48
CA ASN A 194 12.50 -17.26 0.23
C ASN A 194 11.53 -16.09 0.46
N ALA A 195 10.58 -16.23 1.40
CA ALA A 195 9.73 -15.10 1.79
C ALA A 195 10.52 -13.97 2.49
N HIS A 196 11.58 -14.29 3.24
CA HIS A 196 12.49 -13.26 3.79
C HIS A 196 13.27 -12.56 2.70
N VAL A 197 13.91 -13.30 1.80
CA VAL A 197 14.65 -12.74 0.65
C VAL A 197 13.72 -11.86 -0.21
N GLY A 198 12.52 -12.35 -0.54
CA GLY A 198 11.54 -11.56 -1.29
C GLY A 198 11.13 -10.28 -0.56
N THR A 199 11.01 -10.34 0.78
CA THR A 199 10.70 -9.15 1.59
C THR A 199 11.85 -8.14 1.55
N GLU A 200 13.10 -8.58 1.60
CA GLU A 200 14.26 -7.69 1.50
C GLU A 200 14.31 -6.98 0.14
N ARG A 201 14.04 -7.70 -0.96
CA ARG A 201 13.94 -7.10 -2.30
C ARG A 201 12.81 -6.07 -2.37
N ILE A 202 11.64 -6.38 -1.83
CA ILE A 202 10.50 -5.47 -1.76
C ILE A 202 10.86 -4.20 -0.98
N MET A 203 11.47 -4.35 0.19
CA MET A 203 11.82 -3.19 1.02
C MET A 203 12.93 -2.35 0.41
N ALA A 204 13.90 -2.96 -0.25
CA ALA A 204 14.95 -2.25 -0.99
C ALA A 204 14.36 -1.41 -2.13
N ALA A 205 13.42 -1.97 -2.90
CA ALA A 205 12.73 -1.24 -3.97
C ALA A 205 11.92 -0.05 -3.42
N ILE A 206 11.14 -0.25 -2.34
CA ILE A 206 10.39 0.83 -1.69
C ILE A 206 11.35 1.92 -1.18
N THR A 207 12.44 1.53 -0.54
CA THR A 207 13.42 2.48 0.03
C THR A 207 14.07 3.33 -1.06
N GLY A 208 14.44 2.73 -2.19
CA GLY A 208 15.00 3.46 -3.33
C GLY A 208 14.02 4.49 -3.91
N LEU A 209 12.72 4.15 -3.98
CA LEU A 209 11.70 5.10 -4.43
C LEU A 209 11.50 6.26 -3.43
N VAL A 210 11.53 5.97 -2.13
CA VAL A 210 11.45 7.01 -1.09
C VAL A 210 12.68 7.90 -1.13
N GLU A 211 13.86 7.34 -1.35
CA GLU A 211 15.11 8.11 -1.52
C GLU A 211 15.02 9.08 -2.70
N GLU A 212 14.56 8.62 -3.87
CA GLU A 212 14.36 9.45 -5.05
C GLU A 212 13.39 10.61 -4.75
N LEU A 213 12.28 10.34 -4.09
CA LEU A 213 11.29 11.37 -3.72
C LEU A 213 11.84 12.39 -2.73
N ARG A 214 12.68 11.98 -1.79
CA ARG A 214 13.27 12.87 -0.77
C ARG A 214 14.36 13.78 -1.34
N GLN A 215 15.13 13.32 -2.33
CA GLN A 215 16.13 14.16 -3.01
C GLN A 215 15.48 15.38 -3.68
N GLU A 216 14.23 15.23 -4.14
CA GLU A 216 13.51 16.29 -4.82
C GLU A 216 12.59 17.11 -3.90
N GLN A 217 12.28 16.59 -2.73
CA GLN A 217 11.43 17.22 -1.74
C GLN A 217 12.04 17.01 -0.32
N PRO A 218 13.14 17.71 -0.02
CA PRO A 218 13.83 17.60 1.25
C PRO A 218 13.00 18.08 2.47
#